data_702436b910118a5aaf8b5633c74d2949
#
_entry.id   702436b910118a5aaf8b5633c74d2949
#
_cell.length_a   1.000
_cell.length_b   1.000
_cell.length_c   1.000
_cell.angle_alpha   90.00
_cell.angle_beta   90.00
_cell.angle_gamma   90.00
#
_symmetry.space_group_name_H-M   'P 1'
#
loop_
_entity.id
_entity.type
_entity.pdbx_description
1 polymer ?
#
loop_
_entity_poly.entity_id
_entity_poly.type
_entity_poly.pdbx_seq_one_letter_code
_entity_poly.pdbx_strand_id
1 'polypeptide(L)'
;MIDLKNTLLLGHRGARGEALENTLSGFEYAQNLQLCGLAGVEFDVQLSQDGQLMIFHDDTLERMCAQQSRLDQLNVSEIQRHHQFGQPIITLLDIASALNTYTYIELEVKTHSRTDYAKLVKALMRDLIDSPLASLPIVLTSFDVELHAHLQCSTFMRHIPRGLLIREPKLLKQAPNTALQLGCKQLGIHYPLLNREVIQYCHRYDLPVSAWTVNDIETIKQLINWQVDVIITDYPSYLLLP
;
A
#
# COMPACT_ATOMS: atom_id res chain seq x y z
N MET A 1 21.89 -2.61 -12.30
CA MET A 1 21.59 -2.30 -10.88
C MET A 1 21.64 -0.80 -10.68
N ILE A 2 20.64 -0.19 -10.07
CA ILE A 2 20.57 1.23 -9.77
C ILE A 2 21.08 1.52 -8.35
N ASP A 3 21.77 2.66 -8.16
CA ASP A 3 22.16 3.11 -6.81
C ASP A 3 20.98 3.85 -6.16
N LEU A 4 20.32 3.18 -5.23
CA LEU A 4 19.16 3.70 -4.51
C LEU A 4 19.51 4.75 -3.44
N LYS A 5 20.78 4.89 -3.04
CA LYS A 5 21.21 5.77 -1.94
C LYS A 5 20.43 5.47 -0.65
N ASN A 6 19.63 6.44 -0.18
CA ASN A 6 18.79 6.31 1.00
C ASN A 6 17.31 6.05 0.65
N THR A 7 16.99 5.88 -0.63
CA THR A 7 15.60 5.64 -1.08
C THR A 7 15.25 4.16 -0.92
N LEU A 8 14.13 3.86 -0.29
CA LEU A 8 13.58 2.51 -0.22
C LEU A 8 12.87 2.16 -1.53
N LEU A 9 13.06 0.94 -2.01
CA LEU A 9 12.34 0.41 -3.17
C LEU A 9 11.32 -0.63 -2.71
N LEU A 10 10.05 -0.44 -3.10
CA LEU A 10 8.97 -1.39 -2.83
C LEU A 10 8.42 -1.97 -4.13
N GLY A 11 8.04 -3.25 -4.09
CA GLY A 11 7.30 -3.89 -5.16
C GLY A 11 5.79 -3.59 -5.04
N HIS A 12 5.20 -3.02 -6.11
CA HIS A 12 3.78 -2.66 -6.19
C HIS A 12 2.91 -3.92 -6.29
N ARG A 13 2.00 -4.11 -5.33
CA ARG A 13 1.16 -5.31 -5.18
C ARG A 13 1.98 -6.61 -5.19
N GLY A 14 3.12 -6.58 -4.51
CA GLY A 14 4.16 -7.59 -4.60
C GLY A 14 5.20 -7.23 -5.67
N ALA A 15 4.96 -7.57 -6.94
CA ALA A 15 5.77 -7.18 -8.11
C ALA A 15 4.92 -7.35 -9.38
N ARG A 16 3.85 -6.60 -9.52
CA ARG A 16 2.76 -6.90 -10.48
C ARG A 16 3.15 -6.89 -11.95
N GLY A 17 4.27 -6.32 -12.31
CA GLY A 17 4.80 -6.38 -13.68
C GLY A 17 5.59 -7.65 -13.96
N GLU A 18 5.91 -8.43 -12.93
CA GLU A 18 6.79 -9.61 -12.99
C GLU A 18 6.12 -10.88 -12.44
N ALA A 19 5.17 -10.72 -11.51
CA ALA A 19 4.39 -11.80 -10.91
C ALA A 19 2.92 -11.36 -10.75
N LEU A 20 2.02 -12.29 -10.46
CA LEU A 20 0.60 -11.98 -10.32
C LEU A 20 0.35 -11.09 -9.10
N GLU A 21 -0.31 -9.95 -9.32
CA GLU A 21 -0.58 -8.95 -8.30
C GLU A 21 -1.41 -9.49 -7.13
N ASN A 22 -1.10 -9.01 -5.91
CA ASN A 22 -1.91 -9.28 -4.73
C ASN A 22 -2.15 -10.78 -4.46
N THR A 23 -1.14 -11.61 -4.72
CA THR A 23 -1.15 -13.06 -4.48
C THR A 23 0.01 -13.50 -3.60
N LEU A 24 -0.16 -14.66 -2.93
CA LEU A 24 0.91 -15.24 -2.13
C LEU A 24 2.18 -15.44 -2.96
N SER A 25 2.05 -16.00 -4.18
CA SER A 25 3.19 -16.20 -5.08
C SER A 25 3.86 -14.89 -5.52
N GLY A 26 3.09 -13.81 -5.67
CA GLY A 26 3.63 -12.47 -5.95
C GLY A 26 4.45 -11.92 -4.79
N PHE A 27 4.00 -12.12 -3.55
CA PHE A 27 4.75 -11.73 -2.35
C PHE A 27 5.99 -12.59 -2.14
N GLU A 28 5.91 -13.91 -2.36
CA GLU A 28 7.06 -14.81 -2.31
C GLU A 28 8.11 -14.48 -3.38
N TYR A 29 7.66 -14.12 -4.60
CA TYR A 29 8.55 -13.63 -5.64
C TYR A 29 9.30 -12.37 -5.21
N ALA A 30 8.57 -11.37 -4.71
CA ALA A 30 9.15 -10.13 -4.21
C ALA A 30 10.10 -10.38 -3.02
N GLN A 31 9.77 -11.33 -2.13
CA GLN A 31 10.61 -11.72 -1.00
C GLN A 31 12.01 -12.18 -1.45
N ASN A 32 12.11 -12.93 -2.56
CA ASN A 32 13.40 -13.36 -3.09
C ASN A 32 14.27 -12.18 -3.57
N LEU A 33 13.68 -11.04 -3.93
CA LEU A 33 14.40 -9.84 -4.35
C LEU A 33 15.00 -9.04 -3.18
N GLN A 34 14.66 -9.34 -1.93
CA GLN A 34 15.24 -8.68 -0.76
C GLN A 34 16.77 -8.86 -0.70
N LEU A 35 17.28 -10.01 -1.08
CA LEU A 35 18.73 -10.26 -1.16
C LEU A 35 19.43 -9.34 -2.17
N CYS A 36 18.66 -8.76 -3.10
CA CYS A 36 19.14 -7.82 -4.12
C CYS A 36 18.85 -6.36 -3.75
N GLY A 37 18.25 -6.09 -2.58
CA GLY A 37 18.02 -4.74 -2.08
C GLY A 37 16.56 -4.25 -2.12
N LEU A 38 15.56 -5.11 -2.37
CA LEU A 38 14.15 -4.75 -2.22
C LEU A 38 13.83 -4.56 -0.72
N ALA A 39 13.37 -3.37 -0.34
CA ALA A 39 13.07 -3.06 1.05
C ALA A 39 11.73 -3.67 1.52
N GLY A 40 10.77 -3.78 0.62
CA GLY A 40 9.44 -4.24 0.97
C GLY A 40 8.46 -4.29 -0.19
N VAL A 41 7.19 -4.30 0.17
CA VAL A 41 6.07 -4.34 -0.77
C VAL A 41 5.01 -3.32 -0.40
N GLU A 42 4.27 -2.91 -1.41
CA GLU A 42 2.99 -2.23 -1.27
C GLU A 42 1.88 -3.17 -1.77
N PHE A 43 0.71 -3.14 -1.13
CA PHE A 43 -0.45 -3.92 -1.55
C PHE A 43 -1.76 -3.37 -0.98
N ASP A 44 -2.88 -3.86 -1.53
CA ASP A 44 -4.21 -3.32 -1.28
C ASP A 44 -5.07 -4.27 -0.43
N VAL A 45 -5.86 -3.70 0.48
CA VAL A 45 -6.92 -4.45 1.18
C VAL A 45 -8.27 -3.77 1.07
N GLN A 46 -9.31 -4.61 1.02
CA GLN A 46 -10.71 -4.21 1.05
C GLN A 46 -11.50 -5.05 2.05
N LEU A 47 -12.58 -4.48 2.58
CA LEU A 47 -13.46 -5.15 3.52
C LEU A 47 -14.49 -6.01 2.77
N SER A 48 -14.56 -7.32 3.08
CA SER A 48 -15.64 -8.20 2.62
C SER A 48 -16.97 -7.92 3.34
N GLN A 49 -18.07 -8.46 2.83
CA GLN A 49 -19.39 -8.32 3.44
C GLN A 49 -19.41 -8.83 4.89
N ASP A 50 -18.71 -9.91 5.21
CA ASP A 50 -18.63 -10.49 6.54
C ASP A 50 -17.48 -9.96 7.41
N GLY A 51 -16.76 -8.90 6.94
CA GLY A 51 -15.80 -8.15 7.76
C GLY A 51 -14.40 -8.73 7.80
N GLN A 52 -13.98 -9.43 6.77
CA GLN A 52 -12.59 -9.84 6.60
C GLN A 52 -11.85 -8.86 5.68
N LEU A 53 -10.56 -8.64 5.92
CA LEU A 53 -9.71 -7.86 5.04
C LEU A 53 -9.17 -8.76 3.93
N MET A 54 -9.65 -8.54 2.70
CA MET A 54 -9.25 -9.28 1.50
C MET A 54 -8.18 -8.52 0.74
N ILE A 55 -7.16 -9.23 0.27
CA ILE A 55 -6.10 -8.63 -0.55
C ILE A 55 -6.58 -8.54 -1.99
N PHE A 56 -7.00 -7.34 -2.40
CA PHE A 56 -7.54 -7.09 -3.74
C PHE A 56 -7.60 -5.59 -4.03
N HIS A 57 -7.30 -5.19 -5.27
CA HIS A 57 -7.27 -3.77 -5.63
C HIS A 57 -8.61 -3.19 -6.08
N ASP A 58 -9.30 -3.88 -7.02
CA ASP A 58 -10.44 -3.31 -7.73
C ASP A 58 -11.74 -3.42 -6.90
N ASP A 59 -12.69 -2.51 -7.12
CA ASP A 59 -14.02 -2.57 -6.48
C ASP A 59 -14.82 -3.81 -6.89
N THR A 60 -14.56 -4.33 -8.10
CA THR A 60 -15.24 -5.51 -8.66
C THR A 60 -14.25 -6.58 -9.03
N LEU A 61 -14.70 -7.82 -9.08
CA LEU A 61 -13.89 -8.98 -9.48
C LEU A 61 -13.71 -9.07 -11.01
N GLU A 62 -14.17 -8.07 -11.80
CA GLU A 62 -14.26 -8.16 -13.25
C GLU A 62 -12.91 -8.33 -13.93
N ARG A 63 -11.94 -7.48 -13.65
CA ARG A 63 -10.63 -7.51 -14.31
C ARG A 63 -9.84 -8.79 -14.03
N MET A 64 -9.87 -9.25 -12.77
CA MET A 64 -9.03 -10.36 -12.33
C MET A 64 -9.72 -11.73 -12.41
N CYS A 65 -11.06 -11.76 -12.28
CA CYS A 65 -11.82 -13.00 -12.16
C CYS A 65 -12.95 -13.11 -13.21
N ALA A 66 -13.10 -12.14 -14.12
CA ALA A 66 -14.19 -12.07 -15.11
C ALA A 66 -15.62 -12.11 -14.49
N GLN A 67 -15.78 -11.52 -13.27
CA GLN A 67 -17.03 -11.46 -12.52
C GLN A 67 -17.37 -10.02 -12.17
N GLN A 68 -18.59 -9.57 -12.49
CA GLN A 68 -19.02 -8.20 -12.22
C GLN A 68 -19.41 -7.94 -10.75
N SER A 69 -19.32 -8.96 -9.90
CA SER A 69 -19.65 -8.85 -8.48
C SER A 69 -18.68 -7.88 -7.78
N ARG A 70 -19.22 -7.08 -6.86
CA ARG A 70 -18.42 -6.22 -6.00
C ARG A 70 -17.89 -7.00 -4.82
N LEU A 71 -16.63 -6.80 -4.46
CA LEU A 71 -15.99 -7.50 -3.36
C LEU A 71 -16.71 -7.22 -2.02
N ASP A 72 -17.07 -5.96 -1.76
CA ASP A 72 -17.73 -5.52 -0.53
C ASP A 72 -19.15 -6.12 -0.30
N GLN A 73 -19.72 -6.76 -1.31
CA GLN A 73 -21.03 -7.40 -1.26
C GLN A 73 -20.96 -8.93 -1.13
N LEU A 74 -19.77 -9.49 -1.07
CA LEU A 74 -19.53 -10.92 -0.97
C LEU A 74 -18.90 -11.28 0.38
N ASN A 75 -19.29 -12.44 0.93
CA ASN A 75 -18.58 -13.05 2.05
C ASN A 75 -17.29 -13.71 1.58
N VAL A 76 -16.35 -13.93 2.50
CA VAL A 76 -15.08 -14.62 2.19
C VAL A 76 -15.28 -15.92 1.44
N SER A 77 -16.23 -16.76 1.88
CA SER A 77 -16.50 -18.05 1.23
C SER A 77 -17.00 -17.91 -0.22
N GLU A 78 -17.65 -16.80 -0.56
CA GLU A 78 -18.07 -16.49 -1.93
C GLU A 78 -16.90 -15.93 -2.74
N ILE A 79 -16.10 -15.02 -2.17
CA ILE A 79 -14.91 -14.45 -2.81
C ILE A 79 -13.91 -15.56 -3.16
N GLN A 80 -13.65 -16.50 -2.24
CA GLN A 80 -12.67 -17.57 -2.44
C GLN A 80 -13.09 -18.64 -3.47
N ARG A 81 -14.33 -18.63 -3.96
CA ARG A 81 -14.73 -19.42 -5.14
C ARG A 81 -14.22 -18.83 -6.45
N HIS A 82 -13.84 -17.55 -6.44
CA HIS A 82 -13.27 -16.87 -7.60
C HIS A 82 -11.76 -16.91 -7.54
N HIS A 83 -11.16 -17.19 -8.68
CA HIS A 83 -9.70 -17.28 -8.81
C HIS A 83 -9.21 -16.21 -9.77
N GLN A 84 -8.23 -15.44 -9.34
CA GLN A 84 -7.49 -14.51 -10.20
C GLN A 84 -6.41 -15.31 -10.96
N PHE A 85 -6.65 -15.56 -12.23
CA PHE A 85 -5.73 -16.36 -13.08
C PHE A 85 -5.28 -17.69 -12.43
N GLY A 86 -6.21 -18.41 -11.82
CA GLY A 86 -5.95 -19.70 -11.18
C GLY A 86 -5.48 -19.66 -9.73
N GLN A 87 -5.24 -18.46 -9.17
CA GLN A 87 -4.88 -18.30 -7.75
C GLN A 87 -6.06 -17.76 -6.92
N PRO A 88 -6.25 -18.21 -5.68
CA PRO A 88 -7.35 -17.73 -4.83
C PRO A 88 -7.14 -16.26 -4.45
N ILE A 89 -8.23 -15.54 -4.24
CA ILE A 89 -8.21 -14.26 -3.52
C ILE A 89 -8.06 -14.58 -2.03
N ILE A 90 -7.05 -14.00 -1.40
CA ILE A 90 -6.60 -14.33 -0.05
C ILE A 90 -6.94 -13.22 0.95
N THR A 91 -6.97 -13.56 2.23
CA THR A 91 -7.11 -12.59 3.32
C THR A 91 -5.77 -11.97 3.69
N LEU A 92 -5.81 -10.84 4.40
CA LEU A 92 -4.60 -10.20 4.92
C LEU A 92 -3.78 -11.14 5.82
N LEU A 93 -4.44 -11.98 6.60
CA LEU A 93 -3.76 -12.92 7.50
C LEU A 93 -3.04 -14.06 6.77
N ASP A 94 -3.49 -14.43 5.58
CA ASP A 94 -2.87 -15.52 4.79
C ASP A 94 -1.44 -15.21 4.35
N ILE A 95 -1.06 -13.92 4.28
CA ILE A 95 0.29 -13.50 3.85
C ILE A 95 1.22 -13.12 5.01
N ALA A 96 0.79 -13.23 6.24
CA ALA A 96 1.59 -12.79 7.40
C ALA A 96 3.01 -13.39 7.41
N SER A 97 3.16 -14.66 7.04
CA SER A 97 4.46 -15.34 6.96
C SER A 97 5.34 -14.82 5.82
N ALA A 98 4.75 -14.45 4.68
CA ALA A 98 5.49 -13.92 3.53
C ALA A 98 5.96 -12.46 3.76
N LEU A 99 5.37 -11.77 4.74
CA LEU A 99 5.71 -10.38 5.06
C LEU A 99 6.79 -10.23 6.15
N ASN A 100 7.10 -11.27 6.89
CA ASN A 100 7.88 -11.20 8.15
C ASN A 100 9.35 -10.80 7.98
N THR A 101 9.88 -10.80 6.78
CA THR A 101 11.28 -10.45 6.47
C THR A 101 11.44 -9.03 5.92
N TYR A 102 10.35 -8.37 5.54
CA TYR A 102 10.40 -7.02 4.99
C TYR A 102 10.73 -5.96 6.05
N THR A 103 11.49 -4.95 5.65
CA THR A 103 11.84 -3.81 6.51
C THR A 103 10.86 -2.66 6.38
N TYR A 104 9.99 -2.68 5.36
CA TYR A 104 9.00 -1.65 5.11
C TYR A 104 7.81 -2.22 4.31
N ILE A 105 6.60 -1.91 4.73
CA ILE A 105 5.37 -2.40 4.08
C ILE A 105 4.38 -1.24 4.00
N GLU A 106 3.87 -0.94 2.79
CA GLU A 106 2.73 -0.04 2.61
C GLU A 106 1.46 -0.86 2.37
N LEU A 107 0.48 -0.70 3.25
CA LEU A 107 -0.83 -1.35 3.19
C LEU A 107 -1.88 -0.31 2.80
N GLU A 108 -2.29 -0.27 1.52
CA GLU A 108 -3.37 0.61 1.10
C GLU A 108 -4.74 0.05 1.50
N VAL A 109 -5.47 0.81 2.30
CA VAL A 109 -6.86 0.48 2.66
C VAL A 109 -7.80 1.17 1.69
N LYS A 110 -8.48 0.37 0.87
CA LYS A 110 -9.47 0.85 -0.09
C LYS A 110 -10.80 1.11 0.61
N THR A 111 -11.43 2.22 0.25
CA THR A 111 -12.77 2.60 0.70
C THR A 111 -13.64 3.01 -0.49
N HIS A 112 -14.93 3.05 -0.27
CA HIS A 112 -15.92 3.51 -1.24
C HIS A 112 -17.12 4.16 -0.51
N SER A 113 -18.05 4.76 -1.26
CA SER A 113 -19.19 5.51 -0.70
C SER A 113 -20.12 4.70 0.24
N ARG A 114 -19.97 3.38 0.31
CA ARG A 114 -20.74 2.48 1.18
C ARG A 114 -19.90 1.87 2.31
N THR A 115 -18.68 2.34 2.51
CA THR A 115 -17.79 1.80 3.55
C THR A 115 -18.41 2.00 4.93
N ASP A 116 -18.55 0.90 5.66
CA ASP A 116 -18.85 0.93 7.10
C ASP A 116 -17.53 1.10 7.87
N TYR A 117 -17.23 2.36 8.23
CA TYR A 117 -15.97 2.68 8.92
C TYR A 117 -15.84 2.00 10.29
N ALA A 118 -16.93 1.81 11.02
CA ALA A 118 -16.87 1.13 12.31
C ALA A 118 -16.45 -0.33 12.14
N LYS A 119 -17.03 -1.01 11.14
CA LYS A 119 -16.68 -2.38 10.78
C LYS A 119 -15.25 -2.49 10.24
N LEU A 120 -14.84 -1.54 9.37
CA LEU A 120 -13.49 -1.49 8.81
C LEU A 120 -12.44 -1.28 9.90
N VAL A 121 -12.62 -0.30 10.79
CA VAL A 121 -11.70 -0.05 11.91
C VAL A 121 -11.60 -1.28 12.83
N LYS A 122 -12.72 -1.95 13.11
CA LYS A 122 -12.71 -3.20 13.89
C LYS A 122 -11.91 -4.31 13.21
N ALA A 123 -12.05 -4.47 11.90
CA ALA A 123 -11.28 -5.45 11.14
C ALA A 123 -9.77 -5.12 11.12
N LEU A 124 -9.42 -3.85 10.92
CA LEU A 124 -8.04 -3.38 10.98
C LEU A 124 -7.42 -3.60 12.38
N MET A 125 -8.18 -3.33 13.45
CA MET A 125 -7.71 -3.60 14.82
C MET A 125 -7.42 -5.09 15.03
N ARG A 126 -8.37 -5.96 14.67
CA ARG A 126 -8.21 -7.42 14.79
C ARG A 126 -6.94 -7.89 14.06
N ASP A 127 -6.73 -7.43 12.82
CA ASP A 127 -5.66 -7.97 11.98
C ASP A 127 -4.31 -7.27 12.23
N LEU A 128 -4.26 -5.97 12.54
CA LEU A 128 -3.00 -5.24 12.74
C LEU A 128 -2.56 -5.12 14.19
N ILE A 129 -3.39 -5.44 15.18
CA ILE A 129 -3.05 -5.34 16.60
C ILE A 129 -3.09 -6.70 17.28
N ASP A 130 -4.13 -7.49 17.02
CA ASP A 130 -4.39 -8.76 17.72
C ASP A 130 -3.91 -9.99 16.94
N SER A 131 -2.97 -9.82 15.99
CA SER A 131 -2.46 -10.88 15.12
C SER A 131 -0.93 -10.84 14.99
N PRO A 132 -0.31 -11.82 14.32
CA PRO A 132 1.13 -11.78 14.01
C PRO A 132 1.59 -10.55 13.21
N LEU A 133 0.68 -9.86 12.50
CA LEU A 133 0.99 -8.64 11.75
C LEU A 133 1.35 -7.45 12.66
N ALA A 134 0.99 -7.48 13.94
CA ALA A 134 1.28 -6.41 14.90
C ALA A 134 2.78 -6.08 15.06
N SER A 135 3.65 -7.05 14.77
CA SER A 135 5.11 -6.88 14.85
C SER A 135 5.75 -6.41 13.55
N LEU A 136 4.97 -6.31 12.45
CA LEU A 136 5.50 -5.98 11.14
C LEU A 136 5.60 -4.45 10.95
N PRO A 137 6.56 -3.98 10.13
CA PRO A 137 6.77 -2.55 9.86
C PRO A 137 5.75 -2.01 8.85
N ILE A 138 4.45 -2.08 9.19
CA ILE A 138 3.35 -1.68 8.34
C ILE A 138 3.06 -0.19 8.51
N VAL A 139 3.02 0.52 7.38
CA VAL A 139 2.44 1.85 7.23
C VAL A 139 1.09 1.70 6.52
N LEU A 140 -0.01 2.03 7.21
CA LEU A 140 -1.34 2.01 6.63
C LEU A 140 -1.54 3.26 5.77
N THR A 141 -1.81 3.08 4.48
CA THR A 141 -2.03 4.18 3.55
C THR A 141 -3.49 4.22 3.05
N SER A 142 -4.01 5.39 2.72
CA SER A 142 -5.30 5.57 2.07
C SER A 142 -5.44 6.96 1.45
N PHE A 143 -6.28 7.08 0.42
CA PHE A 143 -6.75 8.36 -0.11
C PHE A 143 -7.85 8.98 0.75
N ASP A 144 -8.46 8.18 1.62
CA ASP A 144 -9.67 8.54 2.34
C ASP A 144 -9.36 9.27 3.64
N VAL A 145 -9.61 10.58 3.66
CA VAL A 145 -9.44 11.43 4.84
C VAL A 145 -10.40 11.05 5.98
N GLU A 146 -11.59 10.52 5.65
CA GLU A 146 -12.57 10.09 6.65
C GLU A 146 -12.10 8.83 7.38
N LEU A 147 -11.52 7.86 6.65
CA LEU A 147 -10.86 6.71 7.28
C LEU A 147 -9.76 7.16 8.24
N HIS A 148 -8.86 8.05 7.80
CA HIS A 148 -7.79 8.55 8.66
C HIS A 148 -8.32 9.27 9.91
N ALA A 149 -9.43 10.01 9.80
CA ALA A 149 -10.09 10.64 10.94
C ALA A 149 -10.64 9.61 11.94
N HIS A 150 -11.30 8.54 11.45
CA HIS A 150 -11.75 7.43 12.29
C HIS A 150 -10.60 6.72 13.00
N LEU A 151 -9.50 6.46 12.29
CA LEU A 151 -8.30 5.85 12.87
C LEU A 151 -7.66 6.76 13.92
N GLN A 152 -7.64 8.07 13.71
CA GLN A 152 -7.11 9.04 14.66
C GLN A 152 -7.93 9.11 15.95
N CYS A 153 -9.25 8.95 15.86
CA CYS A 153 -10.14 8.91 17.03
C CYS A 153 -10.04 7.58 17.80
N SER A 154 -9.55 6.52 17.21
CA SER A 154 -9.40 5.21 17.88
C SER A 154 -8.18 5.23 18.82
N THR A 155 -8.38 4.84 20.09
CA THR A 155 -7.31 4.75 21.09
C THR A 155 -6.20 3.79 20.72
N PHE A 156 -6.51 2.74 19.97
CA PHE A 156 -5.57 1.71 19.53
C PHE A 156 -4.97 2.04 18.16
N MET A 157 -5.80 2.39 17.16
CA MET A 157 -5.35 2.59 15.79
C MET A 157 -4.58 3.89 15.56
N ARG A 158 -4.75 4.92 16.41
CA ARG A 158 -4.02 6.19 16.27
C ARG A 158 -2.50 6.07 16.34
N HIS A 159 -1.99 4.95 16.89
CA HIS A 159 -0.55 4.69 17.04
C HIS A 159 0.05 3.90 15.86
N ILE A 160 -0.79 3.33 15.00
CA ILE A 160 -0.32 2.67 13.78
C ILE A 160 0.26 3.74 12.83
N PRO A 161 1.46 3.56 12.28
CA PRO A 161 2.01 4.46 11.27
C PRO A 161 1.07 4.59 10.08
N ARG A 162 0.84 5.82 9.61
CA ARG A 162 -0.11 6.09 8.52
C ARG A 162 0.43 7.07 7.50
N GLY A 163 0.07 6.87 6.22
CA GLY A 163 0.38 7.73 5.11
C GLY A 163 -0.88 8.19 4.38
N LEU A 164 -0.99 9.50 4.10
CA LEU A 164 -2.06 10.06 3.28
C LEU A 164 -1.66 10.00 1.80
N LEU A 165 -2.51 9.38 0.97
CA LEU A 165 -2.27 9.27 -0.48
C LEU A 165 -2.83 10.48 -1.23
N ILE A 166 -2.06 11.01 -2.18
CA ILE A 166 -2.39 12.20 -2.97
C ILE A 166 -2.23 11.91 -4.47
N ARG A 167 -3.31 12.08 -5.25
CA ARG A 167 -3.30 12.00 -6.71
C ARG A 167 -3.76 13.26 -7.43
N GLU A 168 -4.35 14.22 -6.70
CA GLU A 168 -4.92 15.42 -7.29
C GLU A 168 -4.01 16.64 -7.06
N PRO A 169 -3.61 17.40 -8.10
CA PRO A 169 -2.72 18.55 -7.97
C PRO A 169 -3.25 19.62 -6.98
N LYS A 170 -4.57 19.81 -6.95
CA LYS A 170 -5.21 20.82 -6.06
C LYS A 170 -4.99 20.54 -4.57
N LEU A 171 -4.71 19.28 -4.19
CA LEU A 171 -4.51 18.88 -2.80
C LEU A 171 -3.07 19.07 -2.31
N LEU A 172 -2.09 19.16 -3.21
CA LEU A 172 -0.65 19.18 -2.85
C LEU A 172 -0.29 20.25 -1.83
N LYS A 173 -0.79 21.49 -2.04
CA LYS A 173 -0.45 22.62 -1.16
C LYS A 173 -0.90 22.40 0.30
N GLN A 174 -2.01 21.69 0.50
CA GLN A 174 -2.58 21.44 1.83
C GLN A 174 -2.18 20.09 2.39
N ALA A 175 -1.62 19.19 1.57
CA ALA A 175 -1.35 17.80 1.92
C ALA A 175 -0.54 17.64 3.22
N PRO A 176 0.56 18.39 3.49
CA PRO A 176 1.29 18.23 4.74
C PRO A 176 0.45 18.59 5.96
N ASN A 177 -0.27 19.72 5.94
CA ASN A 177 -1.13 20.12 7.07
C ASN A 177 -2.27 19.11 7.28
N THR A 178 -2.91 18.66 6.21
CA THR A 178 -3.98 17.64 6.29
C THR A 178 -3.45 16.33 6.86
N ALA A 179 -2.30 15.86 6.39
CA ALA A 179 -1.66 14.63 6.90
C ALA A 179 -1.41 14.73 8.41
N LEU A 180 -0.80 15.83 8.88
CA LEU A 180 -0.51 16.04 10.30
C LEU A 180 -1.78 16.11 11.16
N GLN A 181 -2.82 16.82 10.70
CA GLN A 181 -4.11 16.89 11.39
C GLN A 181 -4.76 15.51 11.54
N LEU A 182 -4.61 14.65 10.54
CA LEU A 182 -5.10 13.28 10.53
C LEU A 182 -4.18 12.30 11.28
N GLY A 183 -3.04 12.76 11.80
CA GLY A 183 -2.04 11.93 12.48
C GLY A 183 -1.22 11.04 11.54
N CYS A 184 -1.24 11.32 10.23
CA CYS A 184 -0.37 10.65 9.27
C CYS A 184 1.09 11.14 9.45
N LYS A 185 2.03 10.24 9.18
CA LYS A 185 3.48 10.46 9.30
C LYS A 185 4.22 10.34 7.98
N GLN A 186 3.47 10.23 6.86
CA GLN A 186 3.98 10.06 5.51
C GLN A 186 2.98 10.62 4.51
N LEU A 187 3.47 11.00 3.33
CA LEU A 187 2.67 11.31 2.15
C LEU A 187 3.02 10.36 1.00
N GLY A 188 2.04 9.62 0.49
CA GLY A 188 2.17 8.87 -0.75
C GLY A 188 1.66 9.71 -1.92
N ILE A 189 2.55 10.13 -2.83
CA ILE A 189 2.19 11.09 -3.88
C ILE A 189 2.33 10.45 -5.25
N HIS A 190 1.30 10.58 -6.10
CA HIS A 190 1.37 10.16 -7.50
C HIS A 190 2.54 10.87 -8.19
N TYR A 191 3.51 10.11 -8.69
CA TYR A 191 4.82 10.63 -9.11
C TYR A 191 4.79 11.78 -10.12
N PRO A 192 3.83 11.90 -11.07
CA PRO A 192 3.75 13.05 -11.97
C PRO A 192 3.52 14.39 -11.28
N LEU A 193 3.10 14.37 -10.01
CA LEU A 193 2.92 15.57 -9.19
C LEU A 193 4.22 15.97 -8.46
N LEU A 194 5.24 15.12 -8.49
CA LEU A 194 6.49 15.33 -7.76
C LEU A 194 7.48 16.15 -8.57
N ASN A 195 8.13 17.05 -7.88
CA ASN A 195 9.36 17.70 -8.27
C ASN A 195 10.19 17.94 -7.00
N ARG A 196 11.41 18.46 -7.14
CA ARG A 196 12.31 18.71 -6.01
C ARG A 196 11.65 19.60 -4.95
N GLU A 197 10.95 20.65 -5.37
CA GLU A 197 10.32 21.62 -4.47
C GLU A 197 9.19 20.97 -3.64
N VAL A 198 8.37 20.10 -4.25
CA VAL A 198 7.30 19.38 -3.57
C VAL A 198 7.88 18.43 -2.52
N ILE A 199 8.90 17.65 -2.85
CA ILE A 199 9.55 16.73 -1.89
C ILE A 199 10.13 17.52 -0.72
N GLN A 200 10.92 18.56 -1.00
CA GLN A 200 11.48 19.43 0.04
C GLN A 200 10.40 20.16 0.87
N TYR A 201 9.26 20.47 0.26
CA TYR A 201 8.13 21.05 0.97
C TYR A 201 7.55 20.06 1.98
N CYS A 202 7.37 18.80 1.64
CA CYS A 202 6.94 17.75 2.55
C CYS A 202 7.95 17.51 3.68
N HIS A 203 9.24 17.44 3.35
CA HIS A 203 10.32 17.25 4.33
C HIS A 203 10.39 18.38 5.38
N ARG A 204 10.02 19.62 5.03
CA ARG A 204 9.95 20.70 6.03
C ARG A 204 8.87 20.49 7.11
N TYR A 205 7.96 19.54 6.88
CA TYR A 205 6.95 19.11 7.84
C TYR A 205 7.28 17.77 8.51
N ASP A 206 8.53 17.29 8.34
CA ASP A 206 8.98 15.97 8.79
C ASP A 206 8.12 14.81 8.23
N LEU A 207 7.63 14.96 6.99
CA LEU A 207 6.84 13.96 6.28
C LEU A 207 7.66 13.35 5.15
N PRO A 208 8.10 12.08 5.28
CA PRO A 208 8.65 11.29 4.18
C PRO A 208 7.66 11.19 3.01
N VAL A 209 8.21 11.05 1.81
CA VAL A 209 7.45 10.98 0.56
C VAL A 209 7.62 9.62 -0.09
N SER A 210 6.52 8.92 -0.34
CA SER A 210 6.43 7.73 -1.18
C SER A 210 5.92 8.10 -2.56
N ALA A 211 6.62 7.67 -3.62
CA ALA A 211 6.27 7.93 -5.02
C ALA A 211 5.72 6.67 -5.70
N TRP A 212 4.53 6.75 -6.29
CA TRP A 212 3.84 5.62 -6.91
C TRP A 212 3.16 6.00 -8.23
N THR A 213 2.98 5.11 -9.20
CA THR A 213 3.77 3.91 -9.45
C THR A 213 4.80 4.26 -10.49
N VAL A 214 6.07 4.08 -10.19
CA VAL A 214 7.17 4.59 -11.02
C VAL A 214 7.87 3.42 -11.71
N ASN A 215 7.76 3.34 -13.04
CA ASN A 215 8.29 2.23 -13.83
C ASN A 215 9.39 2.67 -14.81
N ASP A 216 9.55 3.97 -15.03
CA ASP A 216 10.58 4.51 -15.92
C ASP A 216 11.89 4.78 -15.16
N ILE A 217 12.98 4.20 -15.66
CA ILE A 217 14.29 4.24 -14.99
C ILE A 217 14.86 5.66 -14.86
N GLU A 218 14.62 6.52 -15.84
CA GLU A 218 15.12 7.90 -15.78
C GLU A 218 14.33 8.72 -14.76
N THR A 219 13.03 8.52 -14.68
CA THR A 219 12.18 9.09 -13.63
C THR A 219 12.60 8.61 -12.24
N ILE A 220 12.91 7.31 -12.09
CA ILE A 220 13.40 6.75 -10.82
C ILE A 220 14.72 7.43 -10.41
N LYS A 221 15.69 7.51 -11.31
CA LYS A 221 16.98 8.21 -11.04
C LYS A 221 16.75 9.67 -10.64
N GLN A 222 15.81 10.34 -11.31
CA GLN A 222 15.47 11.73 -11.01
C GLN A 222 14.88 11.88 -9.61
N LEU A 223 13.93 11.02 -9.22
CA LEU A 223 13.31 11.00 -7.89
C LEU A 223 14.35 10.73 -6.79
N ILE A 224 15.25 9.77 -7.00
CA ILE A 224 16.38 9.49 -6.10
C ILE A 224 17.27 10.75 -5.94
N ASN A 225 17.58 11.45 -7.03
CA ASN A 225 18.37 12.68 -6.98
C ASN A 225 17.62 13.84 -6.29
N TRP A 226 16.30 13.81 -6.23
CA TRP A 226 15.46 14.73 -5.47
C TRP A 226 15.26 14.29 -4.01
N GLN A 227 15.85 13.14 -3.63
CA GLN A 227 15.80 12.57 -2.28
C GLN A 227 14.37 12.14 -1.87
N VAL A 228 13.64 11.49 -2.78
CA VAL A 228 12.39 10.80 -2.40
C VAL A 228 12.72 9.65 -1.46
N ASP A 229 11.87 9.41 -0.46
CA ASP A 229 12.16 8.43 0.59
C ASP A 229 11.79 7.01 0.17
N VAL A 230 10.69 6.85 -0.58
CA VAL A 230 10.19 5.55 -1.03
C VAL A 230 9.79 5.62 -2.51
N ILE A 231 10.14 4.60 -3.28
CA ILE A 231 9.66 4.38 -4.65
C ILE A 231 8.93 3.05 -4.71
N ILE A 232 7.71 3.08 -5.26
CA ILE A 232 6.87 1.91 -5.51
C ILE A 232 6.86 1.65 -7.02
N THR A 233 7.26 0.43 -7.43
CA THR A 233 7.42 0.03 -8.84
C THR A 233 6.75 -1.31 -9.14
N ASP A 234 6.28 -1.49 -10.38
CA ASP A 234 5.77 -2.77 -10.89
C ASP A 234 6.90 -3.75 -11.22
N TYR A 235 8.14 -3.26 -11.46
CA TYR A 235 9.27 -4.01 -12.01
C TYR A 235 10.52 -3.92 -11.11
N PRO A 236 10.46 -4.42 -9.86
CA PRO A 236 11.58 -4.28 -8.94
C PRO A 236 12.84 -5.03 -9.39
N SER A 237 12.71 -6.20 -10.04
CA SER A 237 13.88 -6.97 -10.48
C SER A 237 14.69 -6.24 -11.54
N TYR A 238 14.01 -5.50 -12.44
CA TYR A 238 14.66 -4.72 -13.50
C TYR A 238 15.62 -3.64 -12.95
N LEU A 239 15.38 -3.18 -11.73
CA LEU A 239 16.19 -2.15 -11.06
C LEU A 239 17.31 -2.75 -10.20
N LEU A 240 17.08 -3.95 -9.66
CA LEU A 240 17.93 -4.59 -8.67
C LEU A 240 18.90 -5.63 -9.26
N LEU A 241 18.51 -6.26 -10.36
CA LEU A 241 19.34 -7.27 -11.00
C LEU A 241 20.23 -6.64 -12.08
N PRO A 242 21.41 -7.26 -12.37
CA PRO A 242 22.34 -6.80 -13.40
C PRO A 242 21.80 -7.01 -14.82
#